data_eddf13a02d9dc9f57cadba7bf115cb1b
#
_entry.id   eddf13a02d9dc9f57cadba7bf115cb1b
#
_cell.length_a   1.000
_cell.length_b   1.000
_cell.length_c   1.000
_cell.angle_alpha   90.00
_cell.angle_beta   90.00
_cell.angle_gamma   90.00
#
_symmetry.space_group_name_H-M   'P 1'
#
loop_
_entity.id
_entity.type
_entity.pdbx_description
1 polymer ?
#
loop_
_entity_poly.entity_id
_entity_poly.type
_entity_poly.pdbx_seq_one_letter_code
_entity_poly.pdbx_strand_id
1 'polypeptide(L)'
;IHLKPSTVVLLAGINDIAENTGPSTIEMIANNIISMAELAKANQIKVIICSVLPANNFPWRKGIKPAEKVRKLNLILQLYSYKNKLAYVDYYSAMVNDSHGLKKELGEDGIHPNKKGYLIMEPILEKAINN
;
A
#
# COMPACT_ATOMS: atom_id res chain seq x y z
N ILE A 1 -13.71 14.18 12.08
CA ILE A 1 -14.04 13.18 11.04
C ILE A 1 -15.56 13.19 10.86
N HIS A 2 -16.04 13.95 9.85
CA HIS A 2 -17.48 14.19 9.64
C HIS A 2 -18.25 12.92 9.27
N LEU A 3 -17.63 11.99 8.53
CA LEU A 3 -18.28 10.77 8.04
C LEU A 3 -18.44 9.68 9.11
N LYS A 4 -17.81 9.82 10.27
CA LYS A 4 -17.82 8.83 11.36
C LYS A 4 -17.63 7.38 10.86
N PRO A 5 -16.57 7.07 10.10
CA PRO A 5 -16.37 5.72 9.59
C PRO A 5 -16.11 4.74 10.74
N SER A 6 -16.57 3.52 10.61
CA SER A 6 -16.23 2.44 11.55
C SER A 6 -14.89 1.79 11.24
N THR A 7 -14.47 1.86 9.97
CA THR A 7 -13.23 1.26 9.48
C THR A 7 -12.58 2.18 8.46
N VAL A 8 -11.25 2.27 8.49
CA VAL A 8 -10.44 2.92 7.46
C VAL A 8 -9.47 1.90 6.84
N VAL A 9 -9.40 1.93 5.51
CA VAL A 9 -8.46 1.13 4.72
C VAL A 9 -7.39 2.07 4.18
N LEU A 10 -6.12 1.83 4.54
CA LEU A 10 -4.99 2.68 4.14
C LEU A 10 -4.17 1.96 3.05
N LEU A 11 -4.29 2.43 1.82
CA LEU A 11 -3.46 2.05 0.68
C LEU A 11 -2.84 3.33 0.12
N ALA A 12 -1.59 3.59 0.46
CA ALA A 12 -0.87 4.81 0.09
C ALA A 12 0.64 4.57 0.02
N GLY A 13 1.38 5.50 -0.60
CA GLY A 13 2.83 5.53 -0.63
C GLY A 13 3.47 5.48 -2.00
N ILE A 14 2.79 4.96 -3.04
CA ILE A 14 3.40 4.86 -4.37
C ILE A 14 3.71 6.23 -4.99
N ASN A 15 2.84 7.22 -4.79
CA ASN A 15 3.05 8.58 -5.27
C ASN A 15 4.23 9.26 -4.57
N ASP A 16 4.42 8.98 -3.27
CA ASP A 16 5.55 9.48 -2.51
C ASP A 16 6.86 8.80 -2.95
N ILE A 17 6.84 7.49 -3.20
CA ILE A 17 7.99 6.76 -3.75
C ILE A 17 8.35 7.32 -5.13
N ALA A 18 7.37 7.70 -5.94
CA ALA A 18 7.57 8.35 -7.24
C ALA A 18 8.01 9.81 -7.12
N GLU A 19 8.07 10.36 -5.91
CA GLU A 19 8.44 11.76 -5.64
C GLU A 19 7.54 12.77 -6.38
N ASN A 20 6.26 12.45 -6.56
CA ASN A 20 5.32 13.29 -7.28
C ASN A 20 5.07 14.65 -6.59
N THR A 21 5.28 14.70 -5.27
CA THR A 21 5.16 15.92 -4.46
C THR A 21 6.49 16.35 -3.84
N GLY A 22 7.61 15.84 -4.35
CA GLY A 22 8.95 16.11 -3.88
C GLY A 22 9.64 14.90 -3.24
N PRO A 23 10.95 15.01 -2.96
CA PRO A 23 11.72 13.91 -2.37
C PRO A 23 11.17 13.48 -1.01
N SER A 24 11.08 12.16 -0.80
CA SER A 24 10.68 11.57 0.47
C SER A 24 11.51 10.33 0.77
N THR A 25 11.91 10.14 2.02
CA THR A 25 12.51 8.89 2.47
C THR A 25 11.44 7.84 2.76
N ILE A 26 11.82 6.57 2.73
CA ILE A 26 10.90 5.48 3.07
C ILE A 26 10.38 5.63 4.51
N GLU A 27 11.23 6.07 5.42
CA GLU A 27 10.87 6.32 6.81
C GLU A 27 9.82 7.45 6.93
N MET A 28 9.97 8.53 6.17
CA MET A 28 8.97 9.62 6.14
C MET A 28 7.62 9.11 5.62
N ILE A 29 7.62 8.34 4.55
CA ILE A 29 6.40 7.76 3.96
C ILE A 29 5.72 6.83 4.98
N ALA A 30 6.50 5.92 5.58
CA ALA A 30 5.99 5.02 6.61
C ALA A 30 5.40 5.78 7.80
N ASN A 31 6.10 6.80 8.30
CA ASN A 31 5.64 7.63 9.43
C ASN A 31 4.33 8.36 9.11
N ASN A 32 4.15 8.84 7.89
CA ASN A 32 2.90 9.48 7.48
C ASN A 32 1.73 8.49 7.50
N ILE A 33 1.93 7.28 7.00
CA ILE A 33 0.90 6.22 7.02
C ILE A 33 0.60 5.79 8.46
N ILE A 34 1.63 5.60 9.28
CA ILE A 34 1.50 5.25 10.69
C ILE A 34 0.76 6.35 11.46
N SER A 35 1.05 7.63 11.18
CA SER A 35 0.33 8.75 11.80
C SER A 35 -1.16 8.73 11.48
N MET A 36 -1.54 8.40 10.24
CA MET A 36 -2.96 8.23 9.88
C MET A 36 -3.59 7.06 10.64
N ALA A 37 -2.87 5.95 10.80
CA ALA A 37 -3.34 4.80 11.57
C ALA A 37 -3.51 5.15 13.06
N GLU A 38 -2.56 5.84 13.67
CA GLU A 38 -2.65 6.27 15.07
C GLU A 38 -3.81 7.25 15.29
N LEU A 39 -4.03 8.19 14.36
CA LEU A 39 -5.16 9.11 14.42
C LEU A 39 -6.50 8.36 14.34
N ALA A 40 -6.61 7.37 13.47
CA ALA A 40 -7.81 6.54 13.37
C ALA A 40 -8.06 5.74 14.65
N LYS A 41 -7.02 5.10 15.21
CA LYS A 41 -7.09 4.37 16.49
C LYS A 41 -7.54 5.28 17.63
N ALA A 42 -6.99 6.49 17.71
CA ALA A 42 -7.39 7.48 18.75
C ALA A 42 -8.87 7.88 18.64
N ASN A 43 -9.47 7.74 17.48
CA ASN A 43 -10.90 7.97 17.24
C ASN A 43 -11.75 6.69 17.23
N GLN A 44 -11.22 5.58 17.74
CA GLN A 44 -11.91 4.27 17.81
C GLN A 44 -12.34 3.72 16.43
N ILE A 45 -11.60 4.05 15.40
CA ILE A 45 -11.83 3.58 14.03
C ILE A 45 -10.95 2.35 13.80
N LYS A 46 -11.54 1.24 13.33
CA LYS A 46 -10.78 0.05 12.91
C LYS A 46 -9.84 0.42 11.76
N VAL A 47 -8.58 0.00 11.84
CA VAL A 47 -7.56 0.28 10.82
C VAL A 47 -7.18 -1.00 10.09
N ILE A 48 -7.17 -0.92 8.77
CA ILE A 48 -6.62 -1.93 7.86
C ILE A 48 -5.50 -1.27 7.06
N ILE A 49 -4.28 -1.79 7.18
CA ILE A 49 -3.14 -1.31 6.39
C ILE A 49 -2.93 -2.26 5.22
N CYS A 50 -2.83 -1.71 4.00
CA CYS A 50 -2.56 -2.48 2.80
C CYS A 50 -1.11 -2.33 2.37
N SER A 51 -0.54 -3.40 1.81
CA SER A 51 0.73 -3.30 1.10
C SER A 51 0.60 -2.36 -0.10
N VAL A 52 1.63 -1.58 -0.36
CA VAL A 52 1.79 -0.89 -1.63
C VAL A 52 1.91 -1.92 -2.74
N LEU A 53 1.25 -1.67 -3.87
CA LEU A 53 1.28 -2.58 -5.01
C LEU A 53 2.68 -2.68 -5.61
N PRO A 54 3.03 -3.80 -6.26
CA PRO A 54 4.32 -3.94 -6.91
C PRO A 54 4.53 -2.88 -7.99
N ALA A 55 5.71 -2.29 -8.05
CA ALA A 55 6.15 -1.44 -9.15
C ALA A 55 7.68 -1.54 -9.27
N ASN A 56 8.19 -1.71 -10.48
CA ASN A 56 9.63 -1.78 -10.72
C ASN A 56 10.14 -0.70 -11.69
N ASN A 57 9.26 0.12 -12.22
CA ASN A 57 9.60 1.20 -13.13
C ASN A 57 8.56 2.32 -13.07
N PHE A 58 9.04 3.56 -13.13
CA PHE A 58 8.21 4.74 -13.38
C PHE A 58 8.61 5.33 -14.74
N PRO A 59 7.82 5.15 -15.81
CA PRO A 59 8.18 5.62 -17.15
C PRO A 59 8.48 7.11 -17.22
N TRP A 60 7.80 7.91 -16.41
CA TRP A 60 7.99 9.38 -16.32
C TRP A 60 9.15 9.79 -15.41
N ARG A 61 9.73 8.86 -14.64
CA ARG A 61 10.78 9.16 -13.67
C ARG A 61 11.81 8.03 -13.60
N LYS A 62 12.53 7.84 -14.69
CA LYS A 62 13.45 6.71 -14.92
C LYS A 62 14.62 6.61 -13.91
N GLY A 63 14.95 7.71 -13.22
CA GLY A 63 16.00 7.71 -12.19
C GLY A 63 15.62 7.02 -10.89
N ILE A 64 14.34 6.75 -10.66
CA ILE A 64 13.84 6.07 -9.46
C ILE A 64 13.66 4.59 -9.76
N LYS A 65 14.20 3.74 -8.88
CA LYS A 65 14.01 2.29 -8.90
C LYS A 65 13.05 1.91 -7.78
N PRO A 66 11.74 1.77 -8.06
CA PRO A 66 10.74 1.64 -7.01
C PRO A 66 10.71 0.28 -6.33
N ALA A 67 11.12 -0.81 -6.98
CA ALA A 67 10.94 -2.17 -6.48
C ALA A 67 11.47 -2.37 -5.04
N GLU A 68 12.69 -1.95 -4.77
CA GLU A 68 13.29 -2.07 -3.43
C GLU A 68 12.61 -1.14 -2.42
N LYS A 69 12.26 0.07 -2.83
CA LYS A 69 11.57 1.05 -1.98
C LYS A 69 10.18 0.54 -1.57
N VAL A 70 9.42 -0.02 -2.50
CA VAL A 70 8.11 -0.65 -2.22
C VAL A 70 8.26 -1.78 -1.21
N ARG A 71 9.23 -2.67 -1.42
CA ARG A 71 9.46 -3.80 -0.50
C ARG A 71 9.85 -3.33 0.91
N LYS A 72 10.73 -2.34 1.02
CA LYS A 72 11.12 -1.76 2.33
C LYS A 72 9.93 -1.13 3.04
N LEU A 73 9.14 -0.33 2.33
CA LEU A 73 7.95 0.29 2.90
C LEU A 73 6.95 -0.77 3.38
N ASN A 74 6.67 -1.78 2.54
CA ASN A 74 5.76 -2.87 2.90
C ASN A 74 6.22 -3.63 4.14
N LEU A 75 7.53 -3.88 4.27
CA LEU A 75 8.07 -4.54 5.47
C LEU A 75 7.83 -3.70 6.73
N ILE A 76 8.07 -2.40 6.69
CA ILE A 76 7.82 -1.50 7.83
C ILE A 76 6.34 -1.51 8.22
N LEU A 77 5.45 -1.40 7.24
CA LEU A 77 4.00 -1.38 7.47
C LEU A 77 3.48 -2.71 8.02
N GLN A 78 4.00 -3.82 7.50
CA GLN A 78 3.65 -5.17 7.99
C GLN A 78 4.09 -5.37 9.44
N LEU A 79 5.33 -5.01 9.79
CA LEU A 79 5.86 -5.10 11.13
C LEU A 79 5.10 -4.20 12.12
N TYR A 80 4.78 -2.97 11.70
CA TYR A 80 3.96 -2.07 12.50
C TYR A 80 2.57 -2.67 12.75
N SER A 81 1.91 -3.19 11.72
CA SER A 81 0.60 -3.82 11.82
C SER A 81 0.63 -5.01 12.78
N TYR A 82 1.62 -5.89 12.66
CA TYR A 82 1.79 -7.03 13.55
C TYR A 82 1.96 -6.60 15.02
N LYS A 83 2.86 -5.65 15.29
CA LYS A 83 3.11 -5.15 16.66
C LYS A 83 1.88 -4.49 17.29
N ASN A 84 1.07 -3.85 16.48
CA ASN A 84 -0.14 -3.13 16.94
C ASN A 84 -1.43 -3.93 16.80
N LYS A 85 -1.35 -5.21 16.42
CA LYS A 85 -2.50 -6.10 16.22
C LYS A 85 -3.53 -5.52 15.22
N LEU A 86 -3.04 -4.85 14.17
CA LEU A 86 -3.85 -4.33 13.08
C LEU A 86 -3.94 -5.36 11.95
N ALA A 87 -5.02 -5.32 11.18
CA ALA A 87 -5.14 -6.10 9.96
C ALA A 87 -4.14 -5.56 8.91
N TYR A 88 -3.38 -6.45 8.30
CA TYR A 88 -2.51 -6.15 7.15
C TYR A 88 -2.98 -6.93 5.93
N VAL A 89 -3.21 -6.22 4.83
CA VAL A 89 -3.68 -6.78 3.56
C VAL A 89 -2.54 -6.84 2.57
N ASP A 90 -2.12 -8.04 2.22
CA ASP A 90 -0.99 -8.29 1.32
C ASP A 90 -1.44 -8.43 -0.13
N TYR A 91 -1.68 -7.30 -0.79
CA TYR A 91 -1.88 -7.28 -2.24
C TYR A 91 -0.60 -7.58 -3.01
N TYR A 92 0.55 -7.15 -2.46
CA TYR A 92 1.83 -7.28 -3.14
C TYR A 92 2.12 -8.72 -3.56
N SER A 93 2.02 -9.67 -2.64
CA SER A 93 2.34 -11.08 -2.91
C SER A 93 1.44 -11.71 -3.98
N ALA A 94 0.17 -11.28 -4.05
CA ALA A 94 -0.78 -11.78 -5.06
C ALA A 94 -0.52 -11.21 -6.46
N MET A 95 0.09 -10.03 -6.56
CA MET A 95 0.14 -9.23 -7.80
C MET A 95 1.54 -9.05 -8.37
N VAL A 96 2.60 -9.47 -7.66
CA VAL A 96 4.00 -9.29 -8.07
C VAL A 96 4.41 -10.30 -9.13
N ASN A 97 5.19 -9.85 -10.11
CA ASN A 97 5.88 -10.70 -11.09
C ASN A 97 7.33 -11.03 -10.65
N ASP A 98 8.03 -11.85 -11.43
CA ASP A 98 9.41 -12.30 -11.13
C ASP A 98 10.45 -11.15 -11.13
N SER A 99 10.10 -10.01 -11.73
CA SER A 99 10.95 -8.81 -11.77
C SER A 99 10.57 -7.76 -10.71
N HIS A 100 9.80 -8.16 -9.69
CA HIS A 100 9.31 -7.29 -8.61
C HIS A 100 8.43 -6.13 -9.07
N GLY A 101 7.83 -6.25 -10.24
CA GLY A 101 6.85 -5.31 -10.79
C GLY A 101 5.43 -5.86 -10.72
N LEU A 102 4.46 -5.05 -11.12
CA LEU A 102 3.08 -5.48 -11.28
C LEU A 102 2.97 -6.45 -12.46
N LYS A 103 2.26 -7.58 -12.26
CA LYS A 103 1.93 -8.50 -13.36
C LYS A 103 1.24 -7.72 -14.48
N LYS A 104 1.71 -7.89 -15.72
CA LYS A 104 1.23 -7.13 -16.88
C LYS A 104 -0.27 -7.26 -17.13
N GLU A 105 -0.82 -8.45 -16.92
CA GLU A 105 -2.24 -8.71 -17.05
C GLU A 105 -3.12 -8.04 -15.99
N LEU A 106 -2.51 -7.54 -14.90
CA LEU A 106 -3.21 -6.87 -13.79
C LEU A 106 -3.13 -5.34 -13.87
N GLY A 107 -2.26 -4.79 -14.74
CA GLY A 107 -2.12 -3.35 -14.95
C GLY A 107 -1.13 -3.05 -16.08
N GLU A 108 -1.64 -2.52 -17.19
CA GLU A 108 -0.88 -2.34 -18.44
C GLU A 108 0.25 -1.33 -18.30
N ASP A 109 0.11 -0.32 -17.45
CA ASP A 109 1.15 0.71 -17.21
C ASP A 109 2.20 0.27 -16.17
N GLY A 110 2.00 -0.91 -15.55
CA GLY A 110 2.89 -1.45 -14.53
C GLY A 110 2.73 -0.83 -13.14
N ILE A 111 1.69 0.00 -12.93
CA ILE A 111 1.49 0.76 -11.67
C ILE A 111 0.04 0.68 -11.18
N HIS A 112 -0.91 1.00 -12.07
CA HIS A 112 -2.32 1.05 -11.73
C HIS A 112 -3.03 -0.27 -12.06
N PRO A 113 -3.77 -0.87 -11.11
CA PRO A 113 -4.52 -2.08 -11.38
C PRO A 113 -5.65 -1.80 -12.37
N ASN A 114 -5.82 -2.71 -13.31
CA ASN A 114 -6.98 -2.75 -14.19
C ASN A 114 -8.12 -3.55 -13.54
N LYS A 115 -9.20 -3.83 -14.29
CA LYS A 115 -10.33 -4.62 -13.80
C LYS A 115 -9.90 -5.98 -13.23
N LYS A 116 -8.99 -6.70 -13.90
CA LYS A 116 -8.47 -7.98 -13.41
C LYS A 116 -7.68 -7.82 -12.12
N GLY A 117 -6.89 -6.74 -12.01
CA GLY A 117 -6.17 -6.40 -10.80
C GLY A 117 -7.12 -6.18 -9.61
N TYR A 118 -8.17 -5.42 -9.79
CA TYR A 118 -9.18 -5.21 -8.73
C TYR A 118 -9.91 -6.49 -8.35
N LEU A 119 -10.21 -7.39 -9.30
CA LEU A 119 -10.81 -8.69 -9.00
C LEU A 119 -9.92 -9.60 -8.14
N ILE A 120 -8.60 -9.39 -8.17
CA ILE A 120 -7.67 -10.05 -7.24
C ILE A 120 -7.70 -9.36 -5.87
N MET A 121 -7.76 -8.03 -5.83
CA MET A 121 -7.70 -7.25 -4.59
C MET A 121 -8.96 -7.38 -3.73
N GLU A 122 -10.14 -7.37 -4.36
CA GLU A 122 -11.43 -7.37 -3.66
C GLU A 122 -11.58 -8.48 -2.61
N PRO A 123 -11.40 -9.78 -2.93
CA PRO A 123 -11.60 -10.85 -1.95
C PRO A 123 -10.57 -10.81 -0.82
N ILE A 124 -9.35 -10.31 -1.09
CA ILE A 124 -8.31 -10.18 -0.06
C ILE A 124 -8.71 -9.12 0.97
N LEU A 125 -9.22 -7.97 0.50
CA LEU A 125 -9.71 -6.90 1.37
C LEU A 125 -10.99 -7.31 2.11
N GLU A 126 -11.93 -7.92 1.43
CA GLU A 126 -13.20 -8.38 2.02
C GLU A 126 -12.96 -9.29 3.22
N LYS A 127 -12.04 -10.23 3.11
CA LYS A 127 -11.64 -11.10 4.21
C LYS A 127 -11.13 -10.32 5.42
N ALA A 128 -10.37 -9.25 5.22
CA ALA A 128 -9.84 -8.41 6.30
C ALA A 128 -10.92 -7.53 6.94
N ILE A 129 -11.89 -7.07 6.16
CA ILE A 129 -13.03 -6.27 6.66
C ILE A 129 -13.91 -7.11 7.58
N ASN A 130 -14.19 -8.35 7.17
CA ASN A 130 -15.11 -9.25 7.84
C ASN A 130 -14.52 -9.97 9.07
N ASN A 131 -13.21 -9.88 9.25
CA ASN A 131 -12.53 -10.35 10.46
C ASN A 131 -12.40 -9.24 11.50
#